data_b13a0fa97cdb331b418da6ccdf7c6ca7
#
_entry.id   b13a0fa97cdb331b418da6ccdf7c6ca7
#
_cell.length_a   1.000
_cell.length_b   1.000
_cell.length_c   1.000
_cell.angle_alpha   90.00
_cell.angle_beta   90.00
_cell.angle_gamma   90.00
#
_symmetry.space_group_name_H-M   'P 1'
#
loop_
_entity.id
_entity.type
_entity.pdbx_description
1 polymer ?
#
loop_
_entity_poly.entity_id
_entity_poly.type
_entity_poly.pdbx_seq_one_letter_code
_entity_poly.pdbx_strand_id
1 'polypeptide(L)'
;DRQREWALEGEGIITDWKSFETYPWPSADKFDLSKWDELDKKLPSGMKAVLLLGKIYTCVWMFMGAETFFNALEEDQELVGALFEKVGRIQYETFLRVIEHPSLGAVLNPDDIAHNTGLLIHPKYLRKYVFPWYKKIGDICRDKDLEFIFHSDGD
;
A
#
# COMPACT_ATOMS: atom_id res chain seq x y z
N ASP A 1 -9.48 22.75 18.82
CA ASP A 1 -9.09 21.35 19.09
C ASP A 1 -9.44 20.53 17.87
N ARG A 2 -8.47 20.27 17.00
CA ARG A 2 -8.61 19.24 15.98
C ARG A 2 -8.40 17.91 16.69
N GLN A 3 -9.48 17.23 17.03
CA GLN A 3 -9.40 15.80 17.32
C GLN A 3 -8.76 15.14 16.10
N ARG A 4 -7.64 14.47 16.30
CA ARG A 4 -7.09 13.57 15.30
C ARG A 4 -8.04 12.38 15.23
N GLU A 5 -8.82 12.30 14.18
CA GLU A 5 -9.57 11.09 13.85
C GLU A 5 -8.56 10.00 13.43
N TRP A 6 -8.06 9.31 14.41
CA TRP A 6 -7.25 8.12 14.21
C TRP A 6 -8.19 6.94 14.00
N ALA A 7 -8.26 6.44 12.82
CA ALA A 7 -9.19 5.45 12.35
C ALA A 7 -10.64 5.97 12.38
N LEU A 8 -11.27 5.94 11.26
CA LEU A 8 -12.71 5.99 11.20
C LEU A 8 -13.22 4.76 11.96
N GLU A 9 -13.62 4.93 13.21
CA GLU A 9 -14.48 4.00 13.93
C GLU A 9 -15.84 4.02 13.25
N GLY A 10 -15.86 3.83 11.94
CA GLY A 10 -17.03 3.94 11.11
C GLY A 10 -17.16 2.71 10.23
N GLU A 11 -18.34 2.57 9.68
CA GLU A 11 -18.59 1.60 8.63
C GLU A 11 -17.63 1.85 7.46
N GLY A 12 -16.97 0.78 7.00
CA GLY A 12 -16.15 0.86 5.81
C GLY A 12 -17.00 1.15 4.56
N ILE A 13 -16.35 1.57 3.51
CA ILE A 13 -17.02 1.81 2.21
C ILE A 13 -17.12 0.53 1.37
N ILE A 14 -16.37 -0.52 1.72
CA ILE A 14 -16.40 -1.83 1.07
C ILE A 14 -16.62 -2.89 2.15
N THR A 15 -17.88 -3.26 2.37
CA THR A 15 -18.29 -4.19 3.41
C THR A 15 -18.83 -5.51 2.88
N ASP A 16 -19.05 -5.60 1.56
CA ASP A 16 -19.56 -6.77 0.86
C ASP A 16 -19.06 -6.81 -0.61
N TRP A 17 -19.38 -7.91 -1.28
CA TRP A 17 -19.02 -8.10 -2.69
C TRP A 17 -19.63 -7.06 -3.62
N LYS A 18 -20.85 -6.61 -3.35
CA LYS A 18 -21.53 -5.59 -4.17
C LYS A 18 -20.78 -4.26 -4.12
N SER A 19 -20.42 -3.81 -2.93
CA SER A 19 -19.64 -2.58 -2.76
C SER A 19 -18.23 -2.71 -3.35
N PHE A 20 -17.59 -3.89 -3.25
CA PHE A 20 -16.32 -4.17 -3.90
C PHE A 20 -16.39 -4.08 -5.43
N GLU A 21 -17.41 -4.68 -6.05
CA GLU A 21 -17.58 -4.70 -7.51
C GLU A 21 -17.94 -3.35 -8.09
N THR A 22 -18.74 -2.57 -7.35
CA THR A 22 -19.22 -1.24 -7.81
C THR A 22 -18.28 -0.10 -7.46
N TYR A 23 -17.26 -0.34 -6.62
CA TYR A 23 -16.30 0.70 -6.25
C TYR A 23 -15.51 1.17 -7.49
N PRO A 24 -15.36 2.49 -7.69
CA PRO A 24 -14.66 3.04 -8.85
C PRO A 24 -13.13 2.93 -8.67
N TRP A 25 -12.61 1.72 -8.76
CA TRP A 25 -11.19 1.45 -8.56
C TRP A 25 -10.31 2.31 -9.46
N PRO A 26 -9.29 2.98 -8.92
CA PRO A 26 -8.35 3.71 -9.75
C PRO A 26 -7.55 2.76 -10.65
N SER A 27 -7.16 3.25 -11.83
CA SER A 27 -6.25 2.54 -12.73
C SER A 27 -4.86 3.13 -12.63
N ALA A 28 -3.85 2.29 -12.57
CA ALA A 28 -2.45 2.71 -12.59
C ALA A 28 -2.10 3.53 -13.85
N ASP A 29 -2.76 3.24 -14.98
CA ASP A 29 -2.52 3.98 -16.24
C ASP A 29 -2.88 5.46 -16.15
N LYS A 30 -3.76 5.84 -15.21
CA LYS A 30 -4.15 7.22 -14.96
C LYS A 30 -3.22 7.95 -13.98
N PHE A 31 -2.20 7.28 -13.46
CA PHE A 31 -1.23 7.92 -12.59
C PHE A 31 -0.42 8.95 -13.37
N ASP A 32 -0.43 10.19 -12.90
CA ASP A 32 0.25 11.30 -13.55
C ASP A 32 1.76 11.28 -13.28
N LEU A 33 2.55 11.05 -14.31
CA LEU A 33 4.02 11.04 -14.25
C LEU A 33 4.65 12.42 -14.47
N SER A 34 3.88 13.44 -14.83
CA SER A 34 4.43 14.78 -15.16
C SER A 34 5.29 15.37 -14.07
N LYS A 35 4.95 15.11 -12.80
CA LYS A 35 5.74 15.54 -11.65
C LYS A 35 7.11 14.87 -11.57
N TRP A 36 7.23 13.63 -12.01
CA TRP A 36 8.49 12.92 -12.10
C TRP A 36 9.39 13.50 -13.21
N ASP A 37 8.80 13.83 -14.37
CA ASP A 37 9.50 14.50 -15.48
C ASP A 37 10.03 15.89 -15.07
N GLU A 38 9.32 16.59 -14.19
CA GLU A 38 9.77 17.86 -13.62
C GLU A 38 10.91 17.69 -12.59
N LEU A 39 10.93 16.59 -11.85
CA LEU A 39 11.97 16.35 -10.85
C LEU A 39 13.35 16.26 -11.49
N ASP A 40 13.48 15.62 -12.64
CA ASP A 40 14.74 15.53 -13.39
C ASP A 40 15.37 16.89 -13.67
N LYS A 41 14.54 17.91 -13.88
CA LYS A 41 14.97 19.28 -14.19
C LYS A 41 15.26 20.12 -12.97
N LYS A 42 14.72 19.74 -11.80
CA LYS A 42 14.75 20.56 -10.57
C LYS A 42 15.65 19.99 -9.48
N LEU A 43 15.94 18.68 -9.51
CA LEU A 43 16.79 18.07 -8.49
C LEU A 43 18.23 18.56 -8.61
N PRO A 44 18.86 18.99 -7.51
CA PRO A 44 20.28 19.26 -7.48
C PRO A 44 21.12 18.05 -7.93
N SER A 45 22.31 18.32 -8.47
CA SER A 45 23.23 17.26 -8.87
C SER A 45 23.51 16.31 -7.69
N GLY A 46 23.43 15.00 -7.92
CA GLY A 46 23.67 13.97 -6.93
C GLY A 46 22.46 13.64 -6.03
N MET A 47 21.35 14.36 -6.15
CA MET A 47 20.13 14.04 -5.42
C MET A 47 19.21 13.11 -6.23
N LYS A 48 18.46 12.29 -5.52
CA LYS A 48 17.43 11.40 -6.06
C LYS A 48 16.12 11.56 -5.27
N ALA A 49 15.03 11.19 -5.90
CA ALA A 49 13.71 11.19 -5.27
C ALA A 49 13.43 9.82 -4.62
N VAL A 50 12.63 9.83 -3.57
CA VAL A 50 12.08 8.63 -2.96
C VAL A 50 10.62 8.50 -3.38
N LEU A 51 10.26 7.38 -3.97
CA LEU A 51 8.85 7.04 -4.22
C LEU A 51 8.22 6.62 -2.89
N LEU A 52 7.28 7.43 -2.40
CA LEU A 52 6.40 7.01 -1.32
C LEU A 52 5.31 6.12 -1.93
N LEU A 53 5.45 4.82 -1.76
CA LEU A 53 4.46 3.85 -2.21
C LEU A 53 3.28 3.81 -1.22
N GLY A 54 2.12 3.40 -1.68
CA GLY A 54 0.94 3.31 -0.82
C GLY A 54 1.02 2.18 0.21
N LYS A 55 0.10 2.21 1.17
CA LYS A 55 -0.05 1.21 2.24
C LYS A 55 -1.01 0.11 1.77
N ILE A 56 -0.57 -1.14 1.71
CA ILE A 56 -1.44 -2.25 1.28
C ILE A 56 -2.35 -2.70 2.42
N TYR A 57 -1.75 -3.04 3.56
CA TYR A 57 -2.49 -3.48 4.75
C TYR A 57 -3.44 -2.39 5.26
N THR A 58 -2.89 -1.20 5.51
CA THR A 58 -3.66 -0.07 6.03
C THR A 58 -4.83 0.31 5.11
N CYS A 59 -4.61 0.36 3.79
CA CYS A 59 -5.68 0.68 2.84
C CYS A 59 -6.82 -0.32 2.89
N VAL A 60 -6.53 -1.63 2.99
CA VAL A 60 -7.57 -2.65 3.01
C VAL A 60 -8.46 -2.52 4.25
N TRP A 61 -7.86 -2.43 5.45
CA TRP A 61 -8.69 -2.30 6.64
C TRP A 61 -9.42 -0.96 6.72
N MET A 62 -8.85 0.11 6.15
CA MET A 62 -9.55 1.41 6.05
C MET A 62 -10.74 1.34 5.07
N PHE A 63 -10.63 0.60 3.96
CA PHE A 63 -11.75 0.39 3.04
C PHE A 63 -12.89 -0.38 3.69
N MET A 64 -12.57 -1.38 4.51
CA MET A 64 -13.59 -2.23 5.16
C MET A 64 -14.15 -1.63 6.45
N GLY A 65 -13.41 -0.72 7.08
CA GLY A 65 -13.60 -0.36 8.48
C GLY A 65 -13.00 -1.42 9.42
N ALA A 66 -12.50 -1.01 10.57
CA ALA A 66 -11.74 -1.89 11.45
C ALA A 66 -12.55 -3.12 11.90
N GLU A 67 -13.77 -2.92 12.40
CA GLU A 67 -14.62 -4.01 12.90
C GLU A 67 -14.96 -5.02 11.78
N THR A 68 -15.41 -4.53 10.61
CA THR A 68 -15.72 -5.39 9.47
C THR A 68 -14.49 -6.16 9.00
N PHE A 69 -13.34 -5.50 8.94
CA PHE A 69 -12.09 -6.13 8.52
C PHE A 69 -11.66 -7.28 9.44
N PHE A 70 -11.65 -7.06 10.75
CA PHE A 70 -11.23 -8.08 11.68
C PHE A 70 -12.19 -9.27 11.72
N ASN A 71 -13.50 -9.04 11.60
CA ASN A 71 -14.48 -10.11 11.51
C ASN A 71 -14.33 -10.88 10.18
N ALA A 72 -14.18 -10.19 9.06
CA ALA A 72 -14.04 -10.80 7.75
C ALA A 72 -12.76 -11.63 7.58
N LEU A 73 -11.69 -11.36 8.35
CA LEU A 73 -10.51 -12.22 8.37
C LEU A 73 -10.81 -13.68 8.75
N GLU A 74 -11.88 -13.92 9.51
CA GLU A 74 -12.32 -15.27 9.87
C GLU A 74 -13.58 -15.70 9.11
N GLU A 75 -14.49 -14.79 8.79
CA GLU A 75 -15.83 -15.08 8.26
C GLU A 75 -15.92 -15.00 6.74
N ASP A 76 -15.17 -14.07 6.09
CA ASP A 76 -15.17 -13.86 4.62
C ASP A 76 -13.76 -13.59 4.09
N GLN A 77 -12.90 -14.60 4.18
CA GLN A 77 -11.53 -14.50 3.68
C GLN A 77 -11.44 -14.30 2.16
N GLU A 78 -12.50 -14.60 1.41
CA GLU A 78 -12.53 -14.41 -0.04
C GLU A 78 -12.61 -12.93 -0.39
N LEU A 79 -13.50 -12.18 0.25
CA LEU A 79 -13.61 -10.72 0.08
C LEU A 79 -12.34 -10.01 0.53
N VAL A 80 -11.81 -10.38 1.71
CA VAL A 80 -10.53 -9.84 2.21
C VAL A 80 -9.40 -10.09 1.22
N GLY A 81 -9.30 -11.32 0.69
CA GLY A 81 -8.29 -11.69 -0.29
C GLY A 81 -8.43 -10.88 -1.59
N ALA A 82 -9.66 -10.69 -2.08
CA ALA A 82 -9.94 -9.89 -3.27
C ALA A 82 -9.54 -8.42 -3.09
N LEU A 83 -9.77 -7.85 -1.90
CA LEU A 83 -9.34 -6.49 -1.56
C LEU A 83 -7.82 -6.36 -1.55
N PHE A 84 -7.11 -7.27 -0.88
CA PHE A 84 -5.65 -7.27 -0.87
C PHE A 84 -5.06 -7.42 -2.28
N GLU A 85 -5.64 -8.31 -3.09
CA GLU A 85 -5.23 -8.50 -4.49
C GLU A 85 -5.47 -7.21 -5.31
N LYS A 86 -6.62 -6.58 -5.15
CA LYS A 86 -6.96 -5.36 -5.88
C LYS A 86 -6.04 -4.19 -5.50
N VAL A 87 -5.90 -3.92 -4.21
CA VAL A 87 -5.06 -2.82 -3.70
C VAL A 87 -3.59 -3.06 -4.03
N GLY A 88 -3.10 -4.27 -3.75
CA GLY A 88 -1.72 -4.64 -4.02
C GLY A 88 -1.37 -4.54 -5.51
N ARG A 89 -2.27 -4.98 -6.39
CA ARG A 89 -2.10 -4.89 -7.85
C ARG A 89 -2.01 -3.43 -8.32
N ILE A 90 -2.94 -2.58 -7.89
CA ILE A 90 -2.93 -1.16 -8.26
C ILE A 90 -1.62 -0.49 -7.84
N GLN A 91 -1.15 -0.75 -6.62
CA GLN A 91 0.09 -0.17 -6.12
C GLN A 91 1.31 -0.73 -6.88
N TYR A 92 1.34 -2.02 -7.14
CA TYR A 92 2.41 -2.66 -7.90
C TYR A 92 2.47 -2.13 -9.35
N GLU A 93 1.34 -2.04 -10.03
CA GLU A 93 1.27 -1.49 -11.39
C GLU A 93 1.67 0.00 -11.43
N THR A 94 1.29 0.78 -10.42
CA THR A 94 1.74 2.18 -10.28
C THR A 94 3.25 2.25 -10.06
N PHE A 95 3.80 1.38 -9.21
CA PHE A 95 5.25 1.26 -9.01
C PHE A 95 5.98 0.96 -10.32
N LEU A 96 5.47 0.02 -11.12
CA LEU A 96 6.07 -0.33 -12.42
C LEU A 96 6.13 0.85 -13.40
N ARG A 97 5.26 1.82 -13.28
CA ARG A 97 5.30 3.04 -14.11
C ARG A 97 6.40 4.02 -13.70
N VAL A 98 6.84 3.97 -12.44
CA VAL A 98 7.82 4.91 -11.90
C VAL A 98 9.22 4.31 -11.85
N ILE A 99 9.33 2.98 -11.84
CA ILE A 99 10.60 2.28 -11.55
C ILE A 99 11.73 2.59 -12.53
N GLU A 100 11.41 2.95 -13.77
CA GLU A 100 12.39 3.29 -14.80
C GLU A 100 12.77 4.78 -14.79
N HIS A 101 12.17 5.57 -13.90
CA HIS A 101 12.40 7.01 -13.90
C HIS A 101 13.82 7.34 -13.39
N PRO A 102 14.63 8.12 -14.14
CA PRO A 102 16.03 8.36 -13.80
C PRO A 102 16.24 9.09 -12.47
N SER A 103 15.26 9.87 -12.01
CA SER A 103 15.31 10.53 -10.69
C SER A 103 15.03 9.62 -9.53
N LEU A 104 14.51 8.40 -9.74
CA LEU A 104 14.22 7.50 -8.64
C LEU A 104 15.50 6.98 -7.99
N GLY A 105 15.57 7.03 -6.66
CA GLY A 105 16.71 6.53 -5.89
C GLY A 105 16.33 5.51 -4.83
N ALA A 106 15.10 5.56 -4.35
CA ALA A 106 14.60 4.60 -3.36
C ALA A 106 13.08 4.48 -3.40
N VAL A 107 12.55 3.40 -2.85
CA VAL A 107 11.12 3.18 -2.63
C VAL A 107 10.88 3.04 -1.13
N LEU A 108 9.98 3.85 -0.60
CA LEU A 108 9.55 3.79 0.81
C LEU A 108 8.10 3.28 0.87
N ASN A 109 7.89 2.19 1.60
CA ASN A 109 6.57 1.63 1.87
C ASN A 109 6.24 1.79 3.36
N PRO A 110 5.43 2.78 3.75
CA PRO A 110 5.05 3.03 5.13
C PRO A 110 3.72 2.34 5.45
N ASP A 111 3.74 1.08 5.84
CA ASP A 111 2.52 0.33 6.13
C ASP A 111 2.55 -0.22 7.56
N ASP A 112 1.71 0.33 8.43
CA ASP A 112 1.69 0.04 9.85
C ASP A 112 0.99 -1.30 10.11
N ILE A 113 1.77 -2.38 10.16
CA ILE A 113 1.31 -3.75 10.38
C ILE A 113 1.38 -4.19 11.84
N ALA A 114 1.97 -3.36 12.68
CA ALA A 114 2.19 -3.63 14.10
C ALA A 114 1.85 -2.42 14.96
N HIS A 115 1.72 -2.67 16.25
CA HIS A 115 1.61 -1.69 17.31
C HIS A 115 2.70 -1.98 18.34
N ASN A 116 2.93 -1.09 19.31
CA ASN A 116 3.95 -1.26 20.36
C ASN A 116 3.86 -2.57 21.17
N THR A 117 2.78 -3.32 21.05
CA THR A 117 2.55 -4.59 21.73
C THR A 117 2.62 -5.81 20.81
N GLY A 118 2.88 -5.61 19.52
CA GLY A 118 2.97 -6.69 18.52
C GLY A 118 2.17 -6.42 17.23
N LEU A 119 2.04 -7.46 16.42
CA LEU A 119 1.34 -7.38 15.14
C LEU A 119 -0.17 -7.14 15.33
N LEU A 120 -0.75 -6.32 14.43
CA LEU A 120 -2.18 -6.01 14.45
C LEU A 120 -3.06 -7.20 14.04
N ILE A 121 -2.54 -8.11 13.20
CA ILE A 121 -3.22 -9.35 12.81
C ILE A 121 -2.26 -10.54 12.90
N HIS A 122 -2.83 -11.74 12.92
CA HIS A 122 -2.02 -12.95 12.97
C HIS A 122 -1.07 -13.03 11.77
N PRO A 123 0.23 -13.40 11.97
CA PRO A 123 1.24 -13.44 10.90
C PRO A 123 0.85 -14.25 9.66
N LYS A 124 -0.03 -15.26 9.81
CA LYS A 124 -0.55 -16.06 8.69
C LYS A 124 -1.18 -15.20 7.60
N TYR A 125 -1.93 -14.13 7.99
CA TYR A 125 -2.60 -13.24 7.06
C TYR A 125 -1.63 -12.29 6.36
N LEU A 126 -0.66 -11.75 7.11
CA LEU A 126 0.40 -10.92 6.50
C LEU A 126 1.18 -11.71 5.45
N ARG A 127 1.56 -12.95 5.77
CA ARG A 127 2.26 -13.85 4.83
C ARG A 127 1.40 -14.23 3.62
N LYS A 128 0.08 -14.36 3.81
CA LYS A 128 -0.84 -14.73 2.73
C LYS A 128 -1.14 -13.56 1.79
N TYR A 129 -1.39 -12.38 2.34
CA TYR A 129 -2.01 -11.29 1.60
C TYR A 129 -1.11 -10.07 1.35
N VAL A 130 -0.17 -9.76 2.26
CA VAL A 130 0.59 -8.51 2.25
C VAL A 130 2.02 -8.72 1.75
N PHE A 131 2.78 -9.58 2.41
CA PHE A 131 4.21 -9.78 2.11
C PHE A 131 4.52 -10.27 0.68
N PRO A 132 3.64 -11.03 -0.02
CA PRO A 132 3.90 -11.35 -1.42
C PRO A 132 4.03 -10.12 -2.32
N TRP A 133 3.29 -9.04 -2.05
CA TRP A 133 3.38 -7.79 -2.78
C TRP A 133 4.69 -7.06 -2.50
N TYR A 134 5.07 -6.95 -1.22
CA TYR A 134 6.33 -6.30 -0.85
C TYR A 134 7.54 -7.07 -1.37
N LYS A 135 7.45 -8.40 -1.37
CA LYS A 135 8.50 -9.23 -1.99
C LYS A 135 8.65 -8.94 -3.48
N LYS A 136 7.56 -8.89 -4.24
CA LYS A 136 7.60 -8.55 -5.68
C LYS A 136 8.25 -7.19 -5.93
N ILE A 137 7.89 -6.18 -5.14
CA ILE A 137 8.45 -4.83 -5.26
C ILE A 137 9.93 -4.82 -4.87
N GLY A 138 10.26 -5.42 -3.73
CA GLY A 138 11.62 -5.50 -3.23
C GLY A 138 12.58 -6.29 -4.13
N ASP A 139 12.09 -7.37 -4.78
CA ASP A 139 12.89 -8.12 -5.75
C ASP A 139 13.26 -7.24 -6.96
N ILE A 140 12.30 -6.48 -7.51
CA ILE A 140 12.58 -5.55 -8.62
C ILE A 140 13.52 -4.42 -8.17
N CYS A 141 13.32 -3.87 -6.98
CA CYS A 141 14.24 -2.84 -6.45
C CYS A 141 15.67 -3.38 -6.36
N ARG A 142 15.86 -4.59 -5.86
CA ARG A 142 17.17 -5.25 -5.77
C ARG A 142 17.79 -5.46 -7.14
N ASP A 143 17.01 -5.93 -8.12
CA ASP A 143 17.50 -6.17 -9.48
C ASP A 143 17.91 -4.87 -10.18
N LYS A 144 17.41 -3.72 -9.74
CA LYS A 144 17.72 -2.39 -10.26
C LYS A 144 18.68 -1.57 -9.39
N ASP A 145 19.26 -2.17 -8.35
CA ASP A 145 20.15 -1.48 -7.40
C ASP A 145 19.48 -0.26 -6.73
N LEU A 146 18.18 -0.41 -6.39
CA LEU A 146 17.39 0.59 -5.68
C LEU A 146 17.12 0.13 -4.25
N GLU A 147 17.19 1.07 -3.31
CA GLU A 147 16.82 0.80 -1.92
C GLU A 147 15.29 0.63 -1.77
N PHE A 148 14.89 -0.45 -1.10
CA PHE A 148 13.52 -0.67 -0.67
C PHE A 148 13.44 -0.53 0.85
N ILE A 149 12.76 0.52 1.30
CA ILE A 149 12.61 0.86 2.72
C ILE A 149 11.20 0.49 3.15
N PHE A 150 11.09 -0.39 4.14
CA PHE A 150 9.82 -0.69 4.79
C PHE A 150 9.76 0.00 6.15
N HIS A 151 8.69 0.72 6.39
CA HIS A 151 8.39 1.34 7.68
C HIS A 151 7.11 0.74 8.25
N SER A 152 7.12 0.42 9.52
CA SER A 152 5.93 0.08 10.31
C SER A 152 6.12 0.62 11.72
N ASP A 153 5.05 1.08 12.34
CA ASP A 153 5.03 1.29 13.78
C ASP A 153 5.08 -0.06 14.50
N GLY A 154 5.53 -0.05 15.75
CA GLY A 154 5.64 -1.24 16.58
C GLY A 154 7.00 -1.91 16.60
N ASP A 155 7.18 -2.83 17.58
CA ASP A 155 8.40 -3.61 17.81
C ASP A 155 8.36 -4.96 17.08
#